data_2fdeced198c48565c83712eddd608a31
#
_entry.id   2fdeced198c48565c83712eddd608a31
#
_cell.length_a   1.000
_cell.length_b   1.000
_cell.length_c   1.000
_cell.angle_alpha   90.00
_cell.angle_beta   90.00
_cell.angle_gamma   90.00
#
_symmetry.space_group_name_H-M   'P 1'
#
loop_
_entity.id
_entity.type
_entity.pdbx_description
1 polymer ?
#
loop_
_entity_poly.entity_id
_entity_poly.type
_entity_poly.pdbx_seq_one_letter_code
_entity_poly.pdbx_strand_id
1 'polypeptide(L)' 'MSAEYSGTVPKIGDRVGMGEQSGLFEVVDVNMLMQTANLKATDGQGHVTRNVPWTSLKFLDKK' A
#
# COMPACT_ATOMS: atom_id res chain seq x y z
N MET A 1 -20.71 2.16 -10.37
CA MET A 1 -20.23 2.11 -10.04
C MET A 1 -19.53 2.33 -9.58
N SER A 2 -19.23 2.22 -9.31
CA SER A 2 -18.63 2.35 -8.83
C SER A 2 -17.76 2.53 -8.73
N ALA A 3 -17.35 2.70 -9.00
CA ALA A 3 -16.47 2.66 -9.01
C ALA A 3 -15.69 3.01 -8.45
N GLU A 4 -15.73 3.34 -8.21
CA GLU A 4 -15.14 3.57 -7.51
C GLU A 4 -13.87 3.29 -7.39
N TYR A 5 -13.43 3.49 -6.71
CA TYR A 5 -12.19 2.87 -6.39
C TYR A 5 -11.96 1.74 -7.33
N SER A 6 -10.92 1.76 -8.08
CA SER A 6 -10.73 0.78 -9.12
C SER A 6 -10.48 -0.60 -8.55
N GLY A 7 -10.43 -0.68 -7.29
CA GLY A 7 -10.55 -1.96 -6.69
C GLY A 7 -9.31 -2.78 -6.53
N THR A 8 -8.17 -2.21 -6.58
CA THR A 8 -7.00 -3.01 -6.29
C THR A 8 -6.87 -3.15 -4.79
N VAL A 9 -7.01 -4.37 -4.31
CA VAL A 9 -6.89 -4.66 -2.91
C VAL A 9 -5.45 -5.07 -2.64
N PRO A 10 -4.76 -4.40 -1.73
CA PRO A 10 -3.39 -4.78 -1.45
C PRO A 10 -3.32 -6.14 -0.79
N LYS A 11 -2.22 -6.83 -1.01
CA LYS A 11 -1.98 -8.10 -0.38
C LYS A 11 -0.65 -8.04 0.34
N ILE A 12 -0.54 -8.79 1.39
CA ILE A 12 0.72 -8.85 2.12
C ILE A 12 1.80 -9.31 1.15
N GLY A 13 2.90 -8.56 1.13
CA GLY A 13 4.01 -8.83 0.22
C GLY A 13 4.02 -7.97 -1.02
N ASP A 14 2.93 -7.25 -1.27
CA ASP A 14 2.91 -6.36 -2.44
C ASP A 14 3.90 -5.22 -2.27
N ARG A 15 4.48 -4.80 -3.37
CA ARG A 15 5.33 -3.62 -3.39
C ARG A 15 4.53 -2.46 -3.91
N VAL A 16 4.54 -1.37 -3.17
CA VAL A 16 3.72 -0.20 -3.50
C VAL A 16 4.50 1.06 -3.25
N GLY A 17 4.08 2.13 -3.91
CA GLY A 17 4.51 3.47 -3.55
C GLY A 17 3.45 4.11 -2.70
N MET A 18 3.77 5.20 -2.04
CA MET A 18 2.84 5.85 -1.16
C MET A 18 2.84 7.33 -1.42
N GLY A 19 1.78 7.81 -2.06
CA GLY A 19 1.60 9.22 -2.29
C GLY A 19 2.81 9.85 -2.93
N GLU A 20 3.35 10.87 -2.29
CA GLU A 20 4.50 11.58 -2.80
C GLU A 20 5.80 11.09 -2.22
N GLN A 21 5.74 10.08 -1.39
CA GLN A 21 6.95 9.54 -0.81
C GLN A 21 7.77 8.86 -1.88
N SER A 22 9.07 9.04 -1.83
CA SER A 22 9.92 8.30 -2.74
C SER A 22 10.21 6.94 -2.14
N GLY A 23 10.64 6.02 -2.98
CA GLY A 23 10.99 4.70 -2.52
C GLY A 23 9.83 3.75 -2.57
N LEU A 24 10.09 2.52 -2.21
CA LEU A 24 9.12 1.46 -2.25
C LEU A 24 8.80 0.99 -0.85
N PHE A 25 7.59 0.50 -0.72
CA PHE A 25 7.13 -0.05 0.54
C PHE A 25 6.58 -1.43 0.29
N GLU A 26 6.63 -2.24 1.30
CA GLU A 26 6.05 -3.58 1.24
C GLU A 26 4.83 -3.62 2.15
N VAL A 27 3.75 -4.17 1.65
CA VAL A 27 2.53 -4.33 2.45
C VAL A 27 2.78 -5.45 3.44
N VAL A 28 2.69 -5.14 4.72
CA VAL A 28 2.93 -6.13 5.76
C VAL A 28 1.66 -6.48 6.51
N ASP A 29 0.60 -5.70 6.33
CA ASP A 29 -0.67 -6.02 6.96
C ASP A 29 -1.76 -5.29 6.20
N VAL A 30 -2.95 -5.85 6.20
CA VAL A 30 -4.07 -5.28 5.46
C VAL A 30 -5.28 -5.29 6.36
N ASN A 31 -5.98 -4.17 6.41
CA ASN A 31 -7.22 -4.07 7.17
C ASN A 31 -8.36 -3.88 6.19
N MET A 32 -9.11 -4.95 5.96
CA MET A 32 -10.19 -4.91 4.98
C MET A 32 -11.33 -4.03 5.43
N LEU A 33 -11.59 -4.01 6.73
CA LEU A 33 -12.71 -3.25 7.23
C LEU A 33 -12.48 -1.76 7.05
N MET A 34 -11.30 -1.30 7.38
CA MET A 34 -10.98 0.12 7.28
C MET A 34 -10.42 0.50 5.93
N GLN A 35 -10.09 -0.50 5.11
CA GLN A 35 -9.48 -0.30 3.80
C GLN A 35 -8.17 0.47 3.92
N THR A 36 -7.38 0.01 4.85
CA THR A 36 -6.05 0.56 5.08
C THR A 36 -5.04 -0.57 5.05
N ALA A 37 -3.78 -0.21 5.02
CA ALA A 37 -2.71 -1.19 5.04
C ALA A 37 -1.55 -0.63 5.84
N ASN A 38 -0.76 -1.53 6.40
CA ASN A 38 0.48 -1.14 7.06
C ASN A 38 1.60 -1.44 6.09
N LEU A 39 2.51 -0.51 5.95
CA LEU A 39 3.57 -0.60 4.97
C LEU A 39 4.92 -0.51 5.66
N LYS A 40 5.86 -1.27 5.16
CA LYS A 40 7.21 -1.25 5.67
C LYS A 40 8.14 -0.75 4.59
N ALA A 41 8.96 0.22 4.91
CA ALA A 41 9.92 0.74 3.95
C ALA A 41 10.91 -0.34 3.59
N THR A 42 11.28 -0.39 2.31
CA THR A 42 12.20 -1.40 1.83
C THR A 42 13.62 -0.85 1.72
N ASP A 43 13.85 0.31 2.29
CA ASP A 43 15.14 0.97 2.15
C ASP A 43 16.17 0.52 3.17
N GLY A 44 15.85 -0.51 3.92
CA GLY A 44 16.76 -1.01 4.94
C GLY A 44 16.55 -0.43 6.31
N GLN A 45 15.72 0.58 6.43
CA GLN A 45 15.45 1.19 7.74
C GLN A 45 14.39 0.46 8.51
N GLY A 46 13.49 -0.21 7.82
CA GLY A 46 12.46 -0.96 8.49
C GLY A 46 11.34 -0.15 9.09
N HIS A 47 11.21 1.10 8.70
CA HIS A 47 10.14 1.92 9.21
C HIS A 47 8.80 1.39 8.76
N VAL A 48 7.82 1.41 9.65
CA VAL A 48 6.47 0.94 9.34
C VAL A 48 5.53 2.11 9.42
N THR A 49 4.75 2.31 8.37
CA THR A 49 3.69 3.32 8.33
C THR A 49 2.37 2.60 8.42
N ARG A 50 1.54 2.97 9.37
CA ARG A 50 0.32 2.25 9.65
C ARG A 50 -0.90 2.99 9.17
N ASN A 51 -1.94 2.22 8.90
CA ASN A 51 -3.25 2.77 8.57
C ASN A 51 -3.22 3.66 7.35
N VAL A 52 -2.51 3.22 6.33
CA VAL A 52 -2.44 3.96 5.08
C VAL A 52 -3.67 3.60 4.24
N PRO A 53 -4.48 4.58 3.86
CA PRO A 53 -5.65 4.27 3.05
C PRO A 53 -5.24 3.64 1.73
N TRP A 54 -6.02 2.67 1.29
CA TRP A 54 -5.71 2.00 0.02
C TRP A 54 -5.64 3.00 -1.13
N THR A 55 -6.43 4.07 -1.04
CA THR A 55 -6.45 5.05 -2.11
C THR A 55 -5.15 5.85 -2.21
N SER A 56 -4.32 5.78 -1.19
CA SER A 56 -3.02 6.46 -1.22
C SER A 56 -1.92 5.57 -1.77
N LEU A 57 -2.22 4.33 -2.08
CA LEU A 57 -1.20 3.39 -2.54
C LEU A 57 -1.07 3.47 -4.05
N LYS A 58 0.17 3.40 -4.52
CA LYS A 58 0.42 3.32 -5.93
C LYS A 58 0.96 1.93 -6.20
N PHE A 59 0.13 1.10 -6.82
CA PHE A 59 0.53 -0.27 -7.08
C PHE A 59 1.48 -0.29 -8.27
N LEU A 60 2.59 -0.93 -8.10
CA LEU A 60 3.56 -1.02 -9.15
C LEU A 60 3.10 -2.06 -10.14
N ASP A 61 3.12 -1.66 -11.40
CA ASP A 61 2.65 -2.55 -12.42
C ASP A 61 3.76 -3.49 -12.77
N LYS A 62 3.54 -4.68 -12.64
CA LYS A 62 4.47 -5.51 -12.91
C LYS A 62 4.38 -6.05 -14.10
N LYS A 63 3.99 -5.99 -14.85
CA LYS A 63 3.77 -6.49 -15.97
C LYS A 63 4.27 -7.14 -16.28
#